data_8f0020abb57c7b606e7172ac15d726a8
#
_entry.id   8f0020abb57c7b606e7172ac15d726a8
#
_cell.length_a   1.000
_cell.length_b   1.000
_cell.length_c   1.000
_cell.angle_alpha   90.00
_cell.angle_beta   90.00
_cell.angle_gamma   90.00
#
_symmetry.space_group_name_H-M   'P 1'
#
loop_
_entity.id
_entity.type
_entity.pdbx_description
1 polymer ?
#
loop_
_entity_poly.entity_id
_entity_poly.type
_entity_poly.pdbx_seq_one_letter_code
_entity_poly.pdbx_strand_id
1 'polypeptide(L)'
;LRGDLPGLSFGSLSNWSFDSYISYSKSVGKSHRYGIRGDRTDLALGNYSSTSTPCENDSGVELASDAAPGCVPVDMFAPSLLAIGGVGDFASQAERDYLFDSRDFDTEYEQTIISGNVSGDIAQLEAGPVMLGVGFEYRKDEINSMPDAVARDGLFFGYFSDGGAVGEKDSKEAFFE
;
A
#
# COMPACT_ATOMS: atom_id res chain seq x y z
N LEU A 1 -29.74 -6.27 8.18
CA LEU A 1 -31.13 -6.68 8.42
C LEU A 1 -31.15 -7.79 9.45
N ARG A 2 -32.09 -7.70 10.40
CA ARG A 2 -32.29 -8.72 11.44
C ARG A 2 -33.76 -8.90 11.68
N GLY A 3 -34.21 -10.15 11.90
CA GLY A 3 -35.62 -10.43 12.17
C GLY A 3 -35.90 -11.87 12.52
N ASP A 4 -37.11 -12.10 12.98
CA ASP A 4 -37.61 -13.43 13.28
C ASP A 4 -38.26 -14.04 12.03
N LEU A 5 -38.24 -15.36 11.95
CA LEU A 5 -38.82 -16.17 10.86
C LEU A 5 -39.94 -17.06 11.39
N PRO A 6 -41.08 -16.47 11.77
CA PRO A 6 -42.19 -17.23 12.38
C PRO A 6 -42.78 -18.30 11.43
N GLY A 7 -42.63 -18.11 10.12
CA GLY A 7 -43.05 -19.08 9.12
C GLY A 7 -42.27 -20.40 9.10
N LEU A 8 -41.10 -20.44 9.77
CA LEU A 8 -40.33 -21.68 9.94
C LEU A 8 -40.63 -22.42 11.25
N SER A 9 -41.61 -21.98 12.01
CA SER A 9 -42.02 -22.63 13.26
C SER A 9 -43.07 -23.67 12.99
N PHE A 10 -42.65 -24.94 12.81
CA PHE A 10 -43.53 -26.09 12.65
C PHE A 10 -42.92 -27.39 13.24
N GLY A 11 -43.71 -28.17 13.91
CA GLY A 11 -43.24 -29.38 14.60
C GLY A 11 -42.25 -29.04 15.72
N SER A 12 -41.04 -29.57 15.65
CA SER A 12 -39.93 -29.29 16.60
C SER A 12 -39.11 -28.08 16.24
N LEU A 13 -39.38 -27.46 15.09
CA LEU A 13 -38.68 -26.27 14.64
C LEU A 13 -39.29 -25.01 15.28
N SER A 14 -38.48 -24.21 15.96
CA SER A 14 -38.95 -22.98 16.62
C SER A 14 -37.86 -21.93 16.73
N ASN A 15 -38.24 -20.73 17.14
CA ASN A 15 -37.33 -19.63 17.45
C ASN A 15 -36.35 -19.27 16.34
N TRP A 16 -36.75 -19.42 15.09
CA TRP A 16 -35.90 -19.11 13.95
C TRP A 16 -35.75 -17.59 13.76
N SER A 17 -34.52 -17.17 13.65
CA SER A 17 -34.16 -15.79 13.37
C SER A 17 -33.08 -15.72 12.28
N PHE A 18 -32.99 -14.58 11.63
CA PHE A 18 -31.94 -14.30 10.65
C PHE A 18 -31.24 -13.01 10.97
N ASP A 19 -29.98 -12.96 10.60
CA ASP A 19 -29.16 -11.74 10.56
C ASP A 19 -28.44 -11.68 9.22
N SER A 20 -28.47 -10.53 8.57
CA SER A 20 -27.78 -10.33 7.29
C SER A 20 -27.32 -8.90 7.15
N TYR A 21 -26.15 -8.70 6.53
CA TYR A 21 -25.66 -7.38 6.19
C TYR A 21 -24.95 -7.37 4.85
N ILE A 22 -24.95 -6.17 4.25
CA ILE A 22 -24.12 -5.83 3.10
C ILE A 22 -23.30 -4.62 3.54
N SER A 23 -22.01 -4.70 3.33
CA SER A 23 -21.07 -3.61 3.60
C SER A 23 -20.23 -3.34 2.36
N TYR A 24 -20.07 -2.08 2.05
CA TYR A 24 -19.09 -1.60 1.08
C TYR A 24 -18.24 -0.54 1.73
N SER A 25 -16.93 -0.66 1.59
CA SER A 25 -15.98 0.34 2.06
C SER A 25 -14.95 0.64 1.00
N LYS A 26 -14.58 1.89 0.91
CA LYS A 26 -13.51 2.38 0.04
C LYS A 26 -12.56 3.22 0.87
N SER A 27 -11.28 2.92 0.79
CA SER A 27 -10.21 3.69 1.43
C SER A 27 -9.25 4.20 0.35
N VAL A 28 -8.91 5.47 0.42
CA VAL A 28 -7.91 6.10 -0.44
C VAL A 28 -6.80 6.63 0.44
N GLY A 29 -5.59 6.19 0.17
CA GLY A 29 -4.40 6.61 0.89
C GLY A 29 -3.35 7.17 -0.06
N LYS A 30 -2.62 8.18 0.40
CA LYS A 30 -1.44 8.69 -0.26
C LYS A 30 -0.25 8.53 0.66
N SER A 31 0.80 7.90 0.17
CA SER A 31 2.08 7.81 0.87
C SER A 31 3.07 8.72 0.18
N HIS A 32 3.65 9.63 0.93
CA HIS A 32 4.66 10.56 0.45
C HIS A 32 5.93 10.38 1.27
N ARG A 33 7.04 10.14 0.62
CA ARG A 33 8.34 10.01 1.26
C ARG A 33 9.36 10.86 0.55
N TYR A 34 9.98 11.77 1.28
CA TYR A 34 11.04 12.63 0.81
C TYR A 34 12.40 12.00 1.07
N GLY A 35 13.30 12.06 0.12
CA GLY A 35 14.62 11.44 0.24
C GLY A 35 15.57 11.80 -0.91
N ILE A 36 16.74 11.20 -0.90
CA ILE A 36 17.80 11.49 -1.87
C ILE A 36 17.64 10.57 -3.09
N ARG A 37 17.74 11.15 -4.28
CA ARG A 37 17.82 10.46 -5.57
C ARG A 37 19.21 9.87 -5.77
N GLY A 38 19.31 8.56 -5.95
CA GLY A 38 20.56 7.85 -6.22
C GLY A 38 21.16 8.22 -7.58
N ASP A 39 20.35 8.22 -8.62
CA ASP A 39 20.74 8.57 -9.98
C ASP A 39 21.27 10.01 -10.09
N ARG A 40 20.60 10.96 -9.44
CA ARG A 40 21.06 12.36 -9.38
C ARG A 40 22.33 12.51 -8.56
N THR A 41 22.47 11.72 -7.47
CA THR A 41 23.68 11.71 -6.66
C THR A 41 24.87 11.20 -7.46
N ASP A 42 24.71 10.10 -8.18
CA ASP A 42 25.79 9.56 -9.01
C ASP A 42 26.21 10.52 -10.12
N LEU A 43 25.24 11.20 -10.75
CA LEU A 43 25.55 12.22 -11.77
C LEU A 43 26.27 13.44 -11.16
N ALA A 44 25.79 13.95 -10.02
CA ALA A 44 26.37 15.10 -9.33
C ALA A 44 27.80 14.85 -8.84
N LEU A 45 28.13 13.59 -8.52
CA LEU A 45 29.45 13.17 -8.09
C LEU A 45 30.38 12.75 -9.24
N GLY A 46 29.84 12.53 -10.43
CA GLY A 46 30.59 11.97 -11.55
C GLY A 46 30.96 10.49 -11.38
N ASN A 47 30.07 9.70 -10.76
CA ASN A 47 30.34 8.29 -10.42
C ASN A 47 30.12 7.30 -11.57
N TYR A 48 29.79 7.75 -12.77
CA TYR A 48 29.46 6.85 -13.90
C TYR A 48 30.68 6.20 -14.57
N SER A 49 31.87 6.81 -14.48
CA SER A 49 33.10 6.19 -14.94
C SER A 49 34.31 6.77 -14.20
N SER A 50 35.47 6.12 -14.34
CA SER A 50 36.74 6.64 -13.77
C SER A 50 37.23 7.98 -14.38
N THR A 51 36.58 8.40 -15.46
CA THR A 51 36.90 9.65 -16.19
C THR A 51 35.75 10.63 -16.21
N SER A 52 34.59 10.28 -15.63
CA SER A 52 33.44 11.18 -15.59
C SER A 52 33.73 12.38 -14.70
N THR A 53 33.31 13.53 -15.18
CA THR A 53 33.26 14.74 -14.38
C THR A 53 31.87 14.92 -13.78
N PRO A 54 31.73 15.63 -12.66
CA PRO A 54 30.41 15.96 -12.12
C PRO A 54 29.49 16.58 -13.17
N CYS A 55 28.25 16.11 -13.21
CA CYS A 55 27.22 16.52 -14.16
C CYS A 55 27.46 16.13 -15.63
N GLU A 56 28.46 15.29 -15.93
CA GLU A 56 28.68 14.75 -17.27
C GLU A 56 28.39 13.25 -17.32
N ASN A 57 27.63 12.82 -18.31
CA ASN A 57 27.33 11.41 -18.57
C ASN A 57 28.12 10.90 -19.78
N ASP A 58 29.38 10.56 -19.58
CA ASP A 58 30.30 10.13 -20.64
C ASP A 58 30.07 8.68 -21.09
N SER A 59 29.38 7.89 -20.29
CA SER A 59 29.42 6.43 -20.40
C SER A 59 28.27 5.83 -21.18
N GLY A 60 27.38 6.66 -21.74
CA GLY A 60 26.16 6.16 -22.39
C GLY A 60 25.22 5.42 -21.42
N VAL A 61 25.33 5.70 -20.13
CA VAL A 61 24.40 5.18 -19.13
C VAL A 61 23.05 5.82 -19.35
N GLU A 62 22.01 5.00 -19.39
CA GLU A 62 20.64 5.48 -19.49
C GLU A 62 20.24 6.14 -18.17
N LEU A 63 20.04 7.44 -18.19
CA LEU A 63 19.59 8.23 -17.06
C LEU A 63 18.08 8.41 -17.09
N ALA A 64 17.47 8.56 -15.93
CA ALA A 64 16.11 9.07 -15.85
C ALA A 64 16.04 10.44 -16.55
N SER A 65 14.96 10.69 -17.29
CA SER A 65 14.82 11.87 -18.17
C SER A 65 14.98 13.22 -17.43
N ASP A 66 14.79 13.21 -16.12
CA ASP A 66 14.88 14.38 -15.23
C ASP A 66 16.16 14.39 -14.38
N ALA A 67 17.07 13.45 -14.58
CA ALA A 67 18.33 13.42 -13.81
C ALA A 67 19.34 14.46 -14.31
N ALA A 68 19.53 14.58 -15.61
CA ALA A 68 20.50 15.49 -16.19
C ALA A 68 20.10 16.98 -16.15
N PRO A 69 18.84 17.38 -16.41
CA PRO A 69 18.44 18.77 -16.37
C PRO A 69 18.65 19.41 -14.99
N GLY A 70 19.36 20.53 -14.97
CA GLY A 70 19.60 21.28 -13.74
C GLY A 70 20.60 20.64 -12.78
N CYS A 71 21.42 19.71 -13.25
CA CYS A 71 22.44 19.08 -12.41
C CYS A 71 23.34 20.12 -11.75
N VAL A 72 23.59 19.90 -10.45
CA VAL A 72 24.49 20.70 -9.63
C VAL A 72 25.59 19.80 -9.08
N PRO A 73 26.85 20.05 -9.37
CA PRO A 73 27.96 19.31 -8.78
C PRO A 73 27.91 19.36 -7.25
N VAL A 74 28.18 18.25 -6.60
CA VAL A 74 28.14 18.15 -5.13
C VAL A 74 29.50 17.76 -4.60
N ASP A 75 29.97 18.51 -3.59
CA ASP A 75 31.18 18.18 -2.84
C ASP A 75 30.81 17.49 -1.50
N MET A 76 30.94 16.16 -1.47
CA MET A 76 30.68 15.38 -0.25
C MET A 76 31.67 15.60 0.88
N PHE A 77 32.78 16.36 0.62
CA PHE A 77 33.77 16.76 1.60
C PHE A 77 33.65 18.23 2.00
N ALA A 78 32.60 18.89 1.57
CA ALA A 78 32.34 20.28 1.92
C ALA A 78 32.36 20.47 3.45
N PRO A 79 33.00 21.52 3.96
CA PRO A 79 33.05 21.81 5.40
C PRO A 79 31.67 21.92 6.03
N SER A 80 30.65 22.32 5.27
CA SER A 80 29.26 22.41 5.70
C SER A 80 28.64 21.05 6.03
N LEU A 81 29.00 19.99 5.30
CA LEU A 81 28.58 18.62 5.59
C LEU A 81 29.30 18.02 6.80
N LEU A 82 30.55 18.41 7.00
CA LEU A 82 31.43 17.89 8.03
C LEU A 82 31.46 18.76 9.29
N ALA A 83 30.47 19.63 9.49
CA ALA A 83 30.41 20.58 10.58
C ALA A 83 30.62 19.92 11.95
N ILE A 84 31.74 20.22 12.58
CA ILE A 84 32.09 19.69 13.92
C ILE A 84 31.23 20.42 14.95
N GLY A 85 30.40 19.66 15.66
CA GLY A 85 29.53 20.15 16.74
C GLY A 85 28.18 20.73 16.29
N GLY A 86 27.81 20.56 15.02
CA GLY A 86 26.54 20.99 14.45
C GLY A 86 25.89 19.91 13.58
N VAL A 87 24.70 20.19 13.08
CA VAL A 87 24.06 19.38 12.04
C VAL A 87 24.70 19.77 10.70
N GLY A 88 25.39 18.83 10.06
CA GLY A 88 25.94 19.04 8.73
C GLY A 88 24.83 19.27 7.70
N ASP A 89 25.13 20.07 6.69
CA ASP A 89 24.21 20.35 5.59
C ASP A 89 24.96 20.50 4.27
N PHE A 90 24.25 20.35 3.15
CA PHE A 90 24.79 20.61 1.81
C PHE A 90 25.27 22.07 1.69
N ALA A 91 26.25 22.30 0.82
CA ALA A 91 26.87 23.59 0.70
C ALA A 91 25.90 24.67 0.17
N SER A 92 24.89 24.27 -0.57
CA SER A 92 23.90 25.19 -1.14
C SER A 92 22.49 24.62 -1.17
N GLN A 93 21.50 25.50 -1.23
CA GLN A 93 20.11 25.10 -1.47
C GLN A 93 19.93 24.42 -2.85
N ALA A 94 20.71 24.84 -3.85
CA ALA A 94 20.66 24.26 -5.19
C ALA A 94 21.08 22.78 -5.21
N GLU A 95 22.12 22.40 -4.43
CA GLU A 95 22.49 20.99 -4.25
C GLU A 95 21.35 20.19 -3.61
N ARG A 96 20.72 20.74 -2.59
CA ARG A 96 19.60 20.11 -1.91
C ARG A 96 18.39 19.93 -2.82
N ASP A 97 17.99 20.99 -3.53
CA ASP A 97 16.85 20.97 -4.44
C ASP A 97 17.08 20.00 -5.62
N TYR A 98 18.33 19.83 -6.04
CA TYR A 98 18.67 18.88 -7.08
C TYR A 98 18.67 17.43 -6.58
N LEU A 99 19.25 17.16 -5.41
CA LEU A 99 19.44 15.80 -4.91
C LEU A 99 18.18 15.17 -4.34
N PHE A 100 17.31 15.99 -3.75
CA PHE A 100 16.13 15.47 -3.07
C PHE A 100 14.91 15.48 -3.98
N ASP A 101 14.06 14.46 -3.77
CA ASP A 101 12.80 14.32 -4.47
C ASP A 101 11.79 13.59 -3.59
N SER A 102 10.58 13.41 -4.06
CA SER A 102 9.56 12.59 -3.42
C SER A 102 9.44 11.23 -4.10
N ARG A 103 9.00 10.26 -3.32
CA ARG A 103 8.60 8.94 -3.73
C ARG A 103 7.17 8.74 -3.24
N ASP A 104 6.23 8.67 -4.19
CA ASP A 104 4.82 8.73 -3.90
C ASP A 104 4.08 7.45 -4.31
N PHE A 105 3.06 7.09 -3.50
CA PHE A 105 2.11 6.03 -3.83
C PHE A 105 0.69 6.56 -3.65
N ASP A 106 -0.12 6.34 -4.65
CA ASP A 106 -1.57 6.45 -4.56
C ASP A 106 -2.16 5.06 -4.40
N THR A 107 -2.83 4.83 -3.27
CA THR A 107 -3.40 3.53 -2.93
C THR A 107 -4.91 3.66 -2.77
N GLU A 108 -5.63 2.82 -3.47
CA GLU A 108 -7.07 2.63 -3.33
C GLU A 108 -7.34 1.19 -2.91
N TYR A 109 -8.15 1.04 -1.88
CA TYR A 109 -8.59 -0.26 -1.39
C TYR A 109 -10.11 -0.27 -1.28
N GLU A 110 -10.74 -1.25 -1.90
CA GLU A 110 -12.17 -1.45 -1.85
C GLU A 110 -12.50 -2.83 -1.26
N GLN A 111 -13.54 -2.87 -0.44
CA GLN A 111 -14.01 -4.10 0.14
C GLN A 111 -15.53 -4.16 0.07
N THR A 112 -16.05 -5.28 -0.41
CA THR A 112 -17.47 -5.62 -0.38
C THR A 112 -17.66 -6.88 0.47
N ILE A 113 -18.58 -6.83 1.43
CA ILE A 113 -18.94 -7.99 2.25
C ILE A 113 -20.46 -8.19 2.16
N ILE A 114 -20.85 -9.41 1.91
CA ILE A 114 -22.26 -9.87 1.98
C ILE A 114 -22.28 -11.04 2.93
N SER A 115 -23.03 -10.93 4.01
CA SER A 115 -23.14 -11.98 5.01
C SER A 115 -24.59 -12.24 5.37
N GLY A 116 -24.90 -13.50 5.64
CA GLY A 116 -26.21 -13.91 6.13
C GLY A 116 -26.11 -15.16 6.97
N ASN A 117 -26.83 -15.17 8.06
CA ASN A 117 -27.00 -16.36 8.89
C ASN A 117 -28.44 -16.53 9.31
N VAL A 118 -28.80 -17.78 9.57
CA VAL A 118 -30.08 -18.17 10.09
C VAL A 118 -29.86 -19.17 11.22
N SER A 119 -30.50 -18.98 12.35
CA SER A 119 -30.40 -19.90 13.48
C SER A 119 -31.76 -20.13 14.13
N GLY A 120 -31.93 -21.32 14.71
CA GLY A 120 -33.17 -21.69 15.40
C GLY A 120 -33.09 -23.08 16.03
N ASP A 121 -34.14 -23.43 16.74
CA ASP A 121 -34.26 -24.72 17.39
C ASP A 121 -34.72 -25.78 16.37
N ILE A 122 -34.04 -26.93 16.36
CA ILE A 122 -34.35 -28.04 15.48
C ILE A 122 -34.95 -29.25 16.23
N ALA A 123 -34.70 -29.37 17.52
CA ALA A 123 -35.24 -30.42 18.37
C ALA A 123 -35.30 -29.97 19.83
N GLN A 124 -36.23 -30.55 20.59
CA GLN A 124 -36.31 -30.35 22.03
C GLN A 124 -35.92 -31.66 22.72
N LEU A 125 -34.88 -31.62 23.54
CA LEU A 125 -34.45 -32.72 24.40
C LEU A 125 -34.83 -32.46 25.85
N GLU A 126 -34.74 -33.46 26.71
CA GLU A 126 -34.94 -33.28 28.16
C GLU A 126 -33.97 -32.31 28.78
N ALA A 127 -32.76 -32.21 28.22
CA ALA A 127 -31.71 -31.31 28.68
C ALA A 127 -31.80 -29.87 28.10
N GLY A 128 -32.71 -29.62 27.15
CA GLY A 128 -32.89 -28.32 26.51
C GLY A 128 -33.03 -28.41 24.98
N PRO A 129 -33.20 -27.28 24.30
CA PRO A 129 -33.28 -27.23 22.84
C PRO A 129 -31.94 -27.55 22.17
N VAL A 130 -32.03 -28.23 21.04
CA VAL A 130 -30.89 -28.35 20.11
C VAL A 130 -31.06 -27.27 19.06
N MET A 131 -30.05 -26.42 18.96
CA MET A 131 -30.03 -25.30 18.02
C MET A 131 -29.22 -25.66 16.78
N LEU A 132 -29.58 -25.08 15.66
CA LEU A 132 -28.81 -25.11 14.42
C LEU A 132 -28.59 -23.67 13.93
N GLY A 133 -27.34 -23.33 13.62
CA GLY A 133 -26.96 -22.13 12.93
C GLY A 133 -26.36 -22.44 11.56
N VAL A 134 -26.81 -21.76 10.51
CA VAL A 134 -26.28 -21.88 9.16
C VAL A 134 -26.03 -20.49 8.62
N GLY A 135 -24.85 -20.27 8.02
CA GLY A 135 -24.54 -18.98 7.47
C GLY A 135 -23.61 -19.06 6.26
N PHE A 136 -23.50 -17.92 5.61
CA PHE A 136 -22.56 -17.71 4.52
C PHE A 136 -21.96 -16.32 4.60
N GLU A 137 -20.74 -16.17 4.09
CA GLU A 137 -20.11 -14.90 3.84
C GLU A 137 -19.48 -14.89 2.44
N TYR A 138 -19.71 -13.81 1.71
CA TYR A 138 -18.98 -13.45 0.51
C TYR A 138 -18.20 -12.17 0.79
N ARG A 139 -16.90 -12.20 0.51
CA ARG A 139 -16.03 -11.03 0.63
C ARG A 139 -15.25 -10.85 -0.65
N LYS A 140 -15.25 -9.64 -1.17
CA LYS A 140 -14.38 -9.21 -2.25
C LYS A 140 -13.51 -8.06 -1.77
N ASP A 141 -12.20 -8.23 -1.93
CA ASP A 141 -11.18 -7.22 -1.65
C ASP A 141 -10.49 -6.84 -2.94
N GLU A 142 -10.33 -5.55 -3.19
CA GLU A 142 -9.63 -5.01 -4.35
C GLU A 142 -8.60 -3.99 -3.88
N ILE A 143 -7.37 -4.09 -4.39
CA ILE A 143 -6.31 -3.14 -4.11
C ILE A 143 -5.72 -2.63 -5.41
N ASN A 144 -5.52 -1.32 -5.47
CA ASN A 144 -4.78 -0.65 -6.52
C ASN A 144 -3.83 0.36 -5.86
N SER A 145 -2.54 0.02 -5.80
CA SER A 145 -1.49 0.87 -5.24
C SER A 145 -0.47 1.16 -6.33
N MET A 146 -0.48 2.39 -6.82
CA MET A 146 0.33 2.81 -7.95
C MET A 146 1.47 3.70 -7.47
N PRO A 147 2.74 3.32 -7.77
CA PRO A 147 3.90 4.16 -7.52
C PRO A 147 4.02 5.26 -8.58
N ASP A 148 4.64 6.36 -8.18
CA ASP A 148 5.15 7.35 -9.13
C ASP A 148 6.36 6.81 -9.94
N ALA A 149 6.92 7.59 -10.83
CA ALA A 149 8.09 7.21 -11.62
C ALA A 149 9.33 6.96 -10.75
N VAL A 150 9.52 7.77 -9.71
CA VAL A 150 10.66 7.66 -8.79
C VAL A 150 10.65 6.34 -8.04
N ALA A 151 9.46 5.92 -7.56
CA ALA A 151 9.28 4.64 -6.89
C ALA A 151 9.39 3.47 -7.86
N ARG A 152 8.71 3.55 -9.00
CA ARG A 152 8.66 2.49 -10.01
C ARG A 152 10.05 2.14 -10.55
N ASP A 153 10.86 3.15 -10.81
CA ASP A 153 12.18 2.98 -11.43
C ASP A 153 13.29 2.81 -10.36
N GLY A 154 12.94 2.85 -9.06
CA GLY A 154 13.87 2.62 -7.96
C GLY A 154 14.94 3.70 -7.82
N LEU A 155 14.59 4.94 -8.11
CA LEU A 155 15.55 6.05 -8.22
C LEU A 155 16.03 6.59 -6.87
N PHE A 156 15.42 6.21 -5.76
CA PHE A 156 15.90 6.62 -4.44
C PHE A 156 17.13 5.84 -4.00
N PHE A 157 18.04 6.53 -3.37
CA PHE A 157 19.25 5.92 -2.80
C PHE A 157 18.86 4.83 -1.78
N GLY A 158 19.35 3.59 -2.01
CA GLY A 158 19.10 2.45 -1.16
C GLY A 158 17.70 1.81 -1.31
N TYR A 159 16.92 2.18 -2.32
CA TYR A 159 15.64 1.56 -2.64
C TYR A 159 15.71 0.82 -3.98
N PHE A 160 14.88 -0.21 -4.09
CA PHE A 160 14.70 -0.96 -5.33
C PHE A 160 13.46 -0.44 -6.08
N SER A 161 13.37 -0.79 -7.35
CA SER A 161 12.17 -0.57 -8.16
C SER A 161 10.95 -1.25 -7.54
N ASP A 162 9.81 -0.58 -7.59
CA ASP A 162 8.57 -1.03 -6.96
C ASP A 162 7.42 -0.90 -7.95
N GLY A 163 6.91 -2.04 -8.40
CA GLY A 163 5.81 -2.09 -9.37
C GLY A 163 4.45 -1.74 -8.78
N GLY A 164 4.38 -1.47 -7.47
CA GLY A 164 3.12 -1.31 -6.77
C GLY A 164 2.39 -2.62 -6.51
N ALA A 165 1.12 -2.53 -6.19
CA ALA A 165 0.27 -3.69 -5.94
C ALA A 165 -1.11 -3.48 -6.57
N VAL A 166 -1.47 -4.35 -7.51
CA VAL A 166 -2.82 -4.38 -8.11
C VAL A 166 -3.33 -5.80 -8.02
N GLY A 167 -4.52 -5.96 -7.48
CA GLY A 167 -5.11 -7.29 -7.37
C GLY A 167 -6.49 -7.29 -6.75
N GLU A 168 -7.13 -8.43 -6.89
CA GLU A 168 -8.42 -8.72 -6.27
C GLU A 168 -8.39 -10.09 -5.61
N LYS A 169 -9.20 -10.24 -4.58
CA LYS A 169 -9.39 -11.50 -3.88
C LYS A 169 -10.86 -11.69 -3.55
N ASP A 170 -11.41 -12.83 -3.94
CA ASP A 170 -12.72 -13.30 -3.52
C ASP A 170 -12.60 -14.38 -2.46
N SER A 171 -13.43 -14.30 -1.43
CA SER A 171 -13.63 -15.34 -0.42
C SER A 171 -15.12 -15.70 -0.35
N LYS A 172 -15.42 -16.99 -0.31
CA LYS A 172 -16.76 -17.53 -0.14
C LYS A 172 -16.72 -18.56 0.96
N GLU A 173 -17.45 -18.32 2.00
CA GLU A 173 -17.46 -19.15 3.19
C GLU A 173 -18.89 -19.58 3.50
N ALA A 174 -19.05 -20.81 3.93
CA ALA A 174 -20.29 -21.34 4.50
C ALA A 174 -19.95 -22.04 5.80
N PHE A 175 -20.76 -21.83 6.80
CA PHE A 175 -20.56 -22.41 8.12
C PHE A 175 -21.88 -22.96 8.67
N PHE A 176 -21.75 -23.92 9.56
CA PHE A 176 -22.85 -24.45 10.33
C PHE A 176 -22.39 -24.83 11.74
N GLU A 177 -23.26 -24.68 12.68
CA GLU A 177 -23.00 -24.91 14.09
C GLU A 177 -24.18 -25.66 14.72
#